data_aa504c578f67ab739bd0a5c8391b5335
#
_entry.id   aa504c578f67ab739bd0a5c8391b5335
#
_cell.length_a   1.000
_cell.length_b   1.000
_cell.length_c   1.000
_cell.angle_alpha   90.00
_cell.angle_beta   90.00
_cell.angle_gamma   90.00
#
_symmetry.space_group_name_H-M   'P 1'
#
loop_
_entity.id
_entity.type
_entity.pdbx_description
1 polymer ?
#
loop_
_entity_poly.entity_id
_entity_poly.type
_entity_poly.pdbx_seq_one_letter_code
_entity_poly.pdbx_strand_id
1 'polypeptide(L)'
;MKILFYIVLALSFSFETLAAVSLIFGPEGVTAAGLGNQWSMHYGFAVVAIASMSLWTWPYRTNLPVVTLALGVLFIFHTSLSISLNLAGDQQPGMIVHSVLSLLCLILLTQRSKWCDVTNEASKNG
;
A
#
# COMPACT_ATOMS: atom_id res chain seq x y z
N MET A 1 5.38 3.24 -17.73
CA MET A 1 5.15 2.33 -16.59
C MET A 1 6.01 2.65 -15.37
N LYS A 2 7.36 2.84 -15.49
CA LYS A 2 8.22 3.20 -14.32
C LYS A 2 7.74 4.45 -13.58
N ILE A 3 7.41 5.53 -14.31
CA ILE A 3 6.89 6.77 -13.70
C ILE A 3 5.56 6.51 -12.98
N LEU A 4 4.65 5.76 -13.60
CA LEU A 4 3.37 5.41 -12.96
C LEU A 4 3.59 4.62 -11.66
N PHE A 5 4.55 3.68 -11.65
CA PHE A 5 4.91 2.95 -10.45
C PHE A 5 5.42 3.88 -9.33
N TYR A 6 6.28 4.85 -9.65
CA TYR A 6 6.75 5.83 -8.67
C TYR A 6 5.61 6.69 -8.12
N ILE A 7 4.68 7.09 -8.99
CA ILE A 7 3.48 7.82 -8.56
C ILE A 7 2.63 6.96 -7.62
N VAL A 8 2.40 5.68 -7.95
CA VAL A 8 1.62 4.78 -7.08
C VAL A 8 2.30 4.57 -5.73
N LEU A 9 3.61 4.38 -5.68
CA LEU A 9 4.33 4.27 -4.40
C LEU A 9 4.22 5.55 -3.57
N ALA A 10 4.37 6.73 -4.20
CA ALA A 10 4.26 8.00 -3.51
C ALA A 10 2.84 8.26 -2.99
N LEU A 11 1.83 7.98 -3.80
CA LEU A 11 0.42 8.12 -3.40
C LEU A 11 0.05 7.15 -2.29
N SER A 12 0.43 5.86 -2.40
CA SER A 12 0.21 4.88 -1.33
C SER A 12 0.89 5.31 -0.05
N PHE A 13 2.17 5.72 -0.10
CA PHE A 13 2.89 6.20 1.08
C PHE A 13 2.17 7.39 1.73
N SER A 14 1.87 8.42 0.96
CA SER A 14 1.27 9.66 1.48
C SER A 14 -0.13 9.41 2.05
N PHE A 15 -0.96 8.70 1.31
CA PHE A 15 -2.33 8.43 1.71
C PHE A 15 -2.40 7.55 2.96
N GLU A 16 -1.65 6.44 2.98
CA GLU A 16 -1.63 5.54 4.13
C GLU A 16 -0.97 6.17 5.36
N THR A 17 0.03 7.02 5.19
CA THR A 17 0.63 7.77 6.31
C THR A 17 -0.40 8.74 6.92
N LEU A 18 -1.14 9.48 6.10
CA LEU A 18 -2.19 10.37 6.57
C LEU A 18 -3.32 9.59 7.28
N ALA A 19 -3.74 8.47 6.71
CA ALA A 19 -4.73 7.59 7.32
C ALA A 19 -4.23 7.05 8.67
N ALA A 20 -3.00 6.55 8.74
CA ALA A 20 -2.40 6.05 9.98
C ALA A 20 -2.34 7.13 11.06
N VAL A 21 -1.88 8.34 10.73
CA VAL A 21 -1.85 9.46 11.67
C VAL A 21 -3.25 9.78 12.20
N SER A 22 -4.24 9.86 11.32
CA SER A 22 -5.63 10.12 11.70
C SER A 22 -6.21 9.03 12.61
N LEU A 23 -5.93 7.76 12.33
CA LEU A 23 -6.42 6.62 13.10
C LEU A 23 -5.71 6.49 14.46
N ILE A 24 -4.41 6.80 14.53
CA ILE A 24 -3.63 6.69 15.77
C ILE A 24 -3.90 7.88 16.69
N PHE A 25 -3.91 9.10 16.16
CA PHE A 25 -4.00 10.33 16.95
C PHE A 25 -5.37 11.01 16.90
N GLY A 26 -6.32 10.45 16.16
CA GLY A 26 -7.71 10.93 16.12
C GLY A 26 -8.48 10.61 17.40
N PRO A 27 -9.77 11.04 17.47
CA PRO A 27 -10.59 10.89 18.66
C PRO A 27 -10.76 9.45 19.17
N GLU A 28 -10.70 8.47 18.26
CA GLU A 28 -10.81 7.03 18.57
C GLU A 28 -9.43 6.33 18.62
N GLY A 29 -8.35 7.11 18.60
CA GLY A 29 -6.98 6.58 18.61
C GLY A 29 -6.39 6.46 20.01
N VAL A 30 -5.15 6.94 20.17
CA VAL A 30 -4.38 6.85 21.44
C VAL A 30 -5.10 7.53 22.59
N THR A 31 -5.85 8.60 22.36
CA THR A 31 -6.63 9.31 23.39
C THR A 31 -7.77 8.48 23.95
N ALA A 32 -8.27 7.51 23.19
CA ALA A 32 -9.30 6.57 23.62
C ALA A 32 -8.73 5.25 24.17
N ALA A 33 -7.42 5.15 24.32
CA ALA A 33 -6.76 3.93 24.80
C ALA A 33 -7.25 3.58 26.22
N GLY A 34 -7.67 2.32 26.40
CA GLY A 34 -8.21 1.83 27.67
C GLY A 34 -9.73 2.03 27.85
N LEU A 35 -10.41 2.73 26.95
CA LEU A 35 -11.85 2.97 27.03
C LEU A 35 -12.73 1.89 26.35
N GLY A 36 -12.13 0.84 25.81
CA GLY A 36 -12.82 -0.35 25.27
C GLY A 36 -12.65 -0.56 23.78
N ASN A 37 -13.06 0.35 22.92
CA ASN A 37 -12.92 0.19 21.47
C ASN A 37 -11.61 0.84 20.97
N GLN A 38 -10.63 0.02 20.64
CA GLN A 38 -9.29 0.48 20.22
C GLN A 38 -8.95 0.04 18.79
N TRP A 39 -9.92 -0.45 18.03
CA TRP A 39 -9.69 -0.95 16.67
C TRP A 39 -9.09 0.09 15.74
N SER A 40 -9.51 1.35 15.88
CA SER A 40 -8.97 2.46 15.10
C SER A 40 -7.46 2.61 15.30
N MET A 41 -7.01 2.63 16.56
CA MET A 41 -5.59 2.71 16.90
C MET A 41 -4.79 1.49 16.38
N HIS A 42 -5.29 0.28 16.63
CA HIS A 42 -4.61 -0.94 16.17
C HIS A 42 -4.51 -1.01 14.66
N TYR A 43 -5.58 -0.64 13.97
CA TYR A 43 -5.60 -0.56 12.52
C TYR A 43 -4.62 0.52 12.02
N GLY A 44 -4.56 1.68 12.66
CA GLY A 44 -3.62 2.75 12.33
C GLY A 44 -2.16 2.26 12.37
N PHE A 45 -1.77 1.53 13.44
CA PHE A 45 -0.42 0.94 13.50
C PHE A 45 -0.17 -0.12 12.42
N ALA A 46 -1.17 -0.92 12.04
CA ALA A 46 -1.05 -1.85 10.93
C ALA A 46 -0.86 -1.12 9.58
N VAL A 47 -1.54 0.01 9.39
CA VAL A 47 -1.40 0.85 8.19
C VAL A 47 -0.01 1.46 8.07
N VAL A 48 0.68 1.77 9.20
CA VAL A 48 2.10 2.21 9.17
C VAL A 48 2.98 1.16 8.49
N ALA A 49 2.77 -0.13 8.75
CA ALA A 49 3.53 -1.20 8.09
C ALA A 49 3.30 -1.20 6.57
N ILE A 50 2.06 -1.03 6.12
CA ILE A 50 1.73 -0.93 4.69
C ILE A 50 2.34 0.32 4.05
N ALA A 51 2.23 1.49 4.69
CA ALA A 51 2.87 2.72 4.21
C ALA A 51 4.38 2.55 4.05
N SER A 52 5.03 1.91 5.03
CA SER A 52 6.49 1.67 5.01
C SER A 52 6.95 0.80 3.83
N MET A 53 6.10 -0.06 3.27
CA MET A 53 6.45 -0.87 2.09
C MET A 53 6.94 -0.03 0.92
N SER A 54 6.37 1.15 0.71
CA SER A 54 6.82 2.06 -0.36
C SER A 54 8.27 2.50 -0.16
N LEU A 55 8.68 2.75 1.09
CA LEU A 55 10.05 3.12 1.44
C LEU A 55 11.02 1.94 1.24
N TRP A 56 10.65 0.75 1.72
CA TRP A 56 11.47 -0.45 1.56
C TRP A 56 11.60 -0.90 0.12
N THR A 57 10.59 -0.66 -0.70
CA THR A 57 10.61 -0.99 -2.14
C THR A 57 11.47 -0.02 -2.94
N TRP A 58 11.61 1.23 -2.49
CA TRP A 58 12.26 2.30 -3.25
C TRP A 58 13.70 2.00 -3.69
N PRO A 59 14.61 1.46 -2.84
CA PRO A 59 15.97 1.09 -3.27
C PRO A 59 15.98 -0.01 -4.34
N TYR A 60 14.95 -0.86 -4.38
CA TYR A 60 14.83 -2.04 -5.25
C TYR A 60 13.76 -1.86 -6.33
N ARG A 61 13.41 -0.62 -6.67
CA ARG A 61 12.29 -0.26 -7.56
C ARG A 61 12.39 -0.76 -9.00
N THR A 62 13.52 -1.37 -9.39
CA THR A 62 13.69 -2.05 -10.69
C THR A 62 13.81 -3.56 -10.56
N ASN A 63 13.96 -4.08 -9.34
CA ASN A 63 14.10 -5.51 -9.08
C ASN A 63 12.74 -6.22 -9.22
N LEU A 64 12.62 -7.12 -10.21
CA LEU A 64 11.36 -7.77 -10.56
C LEU A 64 10.71 -8.54 -9.39
N PRO A 65 11.40 -9.40 -8.63
CA PRO A 65 10.86 -10.06 -7.45
C PRO A 65 10.31 -9.09 -6.40
N VAL A 66 11.08 -8.06 -6.03
CA VAL A 66 10.69 -7.08 -5.01
C VAL A 66 9.47 -6.28 -5.45
N VAL A 67 9.47 -5.80 -6.70
CA VAL A 67 8.34 -5.06 -7.29
C VAL A 67 7.09 -5.95 -7.36
N THR A 68 7.25 -7.23 -7.70
CA THR A 68 6.13 -8.19 -7.74
C THR A 68 5.51 -8.37 -6.37
N LEU A 69 6.33 -8.57 -5.34
CA LEU A 69 5.86 -8.72 -3.97
C LEU A 69 5.16 -7.45 -3.47
N ALA A 70 5.80 -6.30 -3.64
CA ALA A 70 5.27 -5.02 -3.18
C ALA A 70 3.92 -4.69 -3.86
N LEU A 71 3.84 -4.79 -5.19
CA LEU A 71 2.60 -4.55 -5.92
C LEU A 71 1.52 -5.57 -5.58
N GLY A 72 1.89 -6.82 -5.33
CA GLY A 72 0.94 -7.87 -4.91
C GLY A 72 0.32 -7.57 -3.55
N VAL A 73 1.14 -7.18 -2.57
CA VAL A 73 0.65 -6.81 -1.23
C VAL A 73 -0.21 -5.54 -1.28
N LEU A 74 0.25 -4.50 -1.98
CA LEU A 74 -0.52 -3.26 -2.13
C LEU A 74 -1.84 -3.51 -2.87
N PHE A 75 -1.85 -4.34 -3.90
CA PHE A 75 -3.07 -4.72 -4.61
C PHE A 75 -4.09 -5.39 -3.68
N ILE A 76 -3.65 -6.39 -2.91
CA ILE A 76 -4.54 -7.10 -1.97
C ILE A 76 -5.04 -6.14 -0.90
N PHE A 77 -4.17 -5.33 -0.32
CA PHE A 77 -4.51 -4.36 0.72
C PHE A 77 -5.58 -3.37 0.22
N HIS A 78 -5.31 -2.67 -0.89
CA HIS A 78 -6.25 -1.68 -1.42
C HIS A 78 -7.58 -2.31 -1.89
N THR A 79 -7.53 -3.53 -2.46
CA THR A 79 -8.76 -4.25 -2.86
C THR A 79 -9.61 -4.61 -1.63
N SER A 80 -9.00 -5.20 -0.62
CA SER A 80 -9.70 -5.61 0.60
C SER A 80 -10.30 -4.41 1.33
N LEU A 81 -9.56 -3.31 1.41
CA LEU A 81 -10.03 -2.10 2.06
C LEU A 81 -11.13 -1.41 1.25
N SER A 82 -11.03 -1.37 -0.08
CA SER A 82 -12.09 -0.87 -0.94
C SER A 82 -13.41 -1.64 -0.74
N ILE A 83 -13.33 -2.98 -0.66
CA ILE A 83 -14.51 -3.82 -0.38
C ILE A 83 -15.06 -3.53 1.02
N SER A 84 -14.20 -3.46 2.04
CA SER A 84 -14.60 -3.19 3.42
C SER A 84 -15.32 -1.85 3.55
N LEU A 85 -14.75 -0.79 2.97
CA LEU A 85 -15.34 0.56 3.01
C LEU A 85 -16.67 0.64 2.23
N ASN A 86 -16.77 -0.11 1.12
CA ASN A 86 -18.03 -0.21 0.37
C ASN A 86 -19.13 -0.91 1.19
N LEU A 87 -18.78 -1.97 1.91
CA LEU A 87 -19.72 -2.67 2.79
C LEU A 87 -20.14 -1.84 3.99
N ALA A 88 -19.23 -1.03 4.55
CA ALA A 88 -19.52 -0.12 5.66
C ALA A 88 -20.40 1.05 5.21
N GLY A 89 -20.23 1.55 3.98
CA GLY A 89 -21.08 2.58 3.38
C GLY A 89 -20.84 4.02 3.88
N ASP A 90 -19.80 4.25 4.70
CA ASP A 90 -19.57 5.52 5.40
C ASP A 90 -18.40 6.36 4.89
N GLN A 91 -17.42 5.73 4.22
CA GLN A 91 -16.15 6.35 3.80
C GLN A 91 -15.97 6.35 2.28
N GLN A 92 -16.93 6.89 1.55
CA GLN A 92 -16.90 6.89 0.08
C GLN A 92 -15.60 7.46 -0.53
N PRO A 93 -15.03 8.59 -0.05
CA PRO A 93 -13.74 9.08 -0.61
C PRO A 93 -12.60 8.08 -0.42
N GLY A 94 -12.50 7.46 0.74
CA GLY A 94 -11.51 6.41 1.01
C GLY A 94 -11.70 5.20 0.08
N MET A 95 -12.93 4.71 -0.07
CA MET A 95 -13.26 3.63 -0.99
C MET A 95 -12.82 3.92 -2.43
N ILE A 96 -13.08 5.13 -2.94
CA ILE A 96 -12.68 5.52 -4.30
C ILE A 96 -11.17 5.50 -4.45
N VAL A 97 -10.43 6.09 -3.50
CA VAL A 97 -8.95 6.12 -3.53
C VAL A 97 -8.38 4.70 -3.54
N HIS A 98 -8.84 3.83 -2.64
CA HIS A 98 -8.37 2.44 -2.59
C HIS A 98 -8.74 1.66 -3.86
N SER A 99 -9.91 1.88 -4.45
CA SER A 99 -10.30 1.25 -5.73
C SER A 99 -9.37 1.67 -6.87
N VAL A 100 -9.05 2.95 -6.97
CA VAL A 100 -8.11 3.47 -7.99
C VAL A 100 -6.72 2.92 -7.78
N LEU A 101 -6.19 2.93 -6.56
CA LEU A 101 -4.87 2.38 -6.25
C LEU A 101 -4.80 0.88 -6.53
N SER A 102 -5.84 0.12 -6.19
CA SER A 102 -5.96 -1.30 -6.51
C SER A 102 -5.85 -1.56 -8.02
N LEU A 103 -6.63 -0.83 -8.83
CA LEU A 103 -6.59 -0.95 -10.28
C LEU A 103 -5.20 -0.61 -10.85
N LEU A 104 -4.58 0.45 -10.38
CA LEU A 104 -3.23 0.85 -10.80
C LEU A 104 -2.18 -0.21 -10.41
N CYS A 105 -2.25 -0.77 -9.22
CA CYS A 105 -1.39 -1.88 -8.79
C CYS A 105 -1.56 -3.11 -9.69
N LEU A 106 -2.80 -3.46 -10.05
CA LEU A 106 -3.08 -4.57 -10.96
C LEU A 106 -2.48 -4.35 -12.36
N ILE A 107 -2.67 -3.16 -12.93
CA ILE A 107 -2.09 -2.79 -14.24
C ILE A 107 -0.56 -2.88 -14.19
N LEU A 108 0.07 -2.34 -13.15
CA LEU A 108 1.51 -2.39 -12.97
C LEU A 108 2.01 -3.83 -12.79
N LEU A 109 1.29 -4.63 -12.00
CA LEU A 109 1.61 -6.02 -11.71
C LEU A 109 1.58 -6.89 -12.97
N THR A 110 0.59 -6.70 -13.85
CA THR A 110 0.47 -7.45 -15.10
C THR A 110 1.55 -7.08 -16.13
N GLN A 111 2.12 -5.89 -16.04
CA GLN A 111 3.11 -5.41 -17.01
C GLN A 111 4.53 -5.29 -16.44
N ARG A 112 4.76 -5.72 -15.20
CA ARG A 112 6.03 -5.52 -14.48
C ARG A 112 7.27 -6.03 -15.21
N SER A 113 7.17 -7.17 -15.90
CA SER A 113 8.28 -7.75 -16.67
C SER A 113 8.77 -6.89 -17.84
N LYS A 114 7.96 -5.92 -18.28
CA LYS A 114 8.33 -5.03 -19.40
C LYS A 114 9.22 -3.86 -18.97
N TRP A 115 9.32 -3.58 -17.67
CA TRP A 115 10.00 -2.40 -17.17
C TRP A 115 10.88 -2.65 -15.93
N CYS A 116 10.81 -3.83 -15.32
CA CYS A 116 11.74 -4.25 -14.26
C CYS A 116 12.95 -4.99 -14.87
N ASP A 117 14.06 -4.90 -14.17
CA ASP A 117 15.27 -5.63 -14.51
C ASP A 117 15.10 -7.09 -14.07
N VAL A 118 15.26 -8.01 -15.02
CA VAL A 118 15.43 -9.42 -14.70
C VAL A 118 16.91 -9.59 -14.37
N THR A 119 17.24 -9.57 -13.08
CA THR A 119 18.62 -9.82 -12.65
C THR A 119 18.98 -11.27 -13.03
N ASN A 120 19.71 -11.43 -14.12
CA ASN A 120 20.40 -12.67 -14.42
C ASN A 120 21.58 -12.81 -13.44
N GLU A 121 21.32 -13.22 -12.20
CA GLU A 121 22.39 -13.65 -11.26
C GLU A 121 23.16 -14.88 -11.77
N ALA A 122 22.63 -15.57 -12.79
CA ALA A 122 23.28 -16.71 -13.41
C ALA A 122 24.56 -16.36 -14.20
N SER A 123 24.81 -15.07 -14.52
CA SER A 123 25.98 -14.66 -15.34
C SER A 123 27.23 -14.31 -14.51
N LYS A 124 27.18 -14.33 -13.19
CA LYS A 124 28.34 -13.97 -12.35
C LYS A 124 29.10 -15.17 -11.76
N ASN A 125 28.64 -16.40 -11.99
CA ASN A 125 29.25 -17.61 -11.47
C ASN A 125 29.72 -18.57 -12.62
N GLY A 126 30.00 -18.03 -13.81
CA GLY A 126 30.60 -18.76 -14.91
C GLY A 126 32.03 -18.26 -15.17
#